data_607675ba33f6eaca306c997bfc4590a8
#
_entry.id   607675ba33f6eaca306c997bfc4590a8
#
_cell.length_a   1.000
_cell.length_b   1.000
_cell.length_c   1.000
_cell.angle_alpha   90.00
_cell.angle_beta   90.00
_cell.angle_gamma   90.00
#
_symmetry.space_group_name_H-M   'P 1'
#
loop_
_entity.id
_entity.type
_entity.pdbx_description
1 polymer ?
#
loop_
_entity_poly.entity_id
_entity_poly.type
_entity_poly.pdbx_seq_one_letter_code
_entity_poly.pdbx_strand_id
1 'polypeptide(L)'
;ETRGENGDINGYMLAEARRVVDGAARMHGCRSRFLCQSHCPGAMSSPELVDLVERTARDMGSFREVRRKADFWASEDFGWFMNKVQEDGGLAAYLQLGADRPDGHHTSHFTFDESVLPRGLELLARLAVAALARRPD
;
A
#
# COMPACT_ATOMS: atom_id res chain seq x y z
N GLU A 1 -11.56 13.08 -6.60
CA GLU A 1 -10.69 11.93 -6.34
C GLU A 1 -11.48 10.64 -6.42
N THR A 2 -10.90 9.60 -7.03
CA THR A 2 -11.44 8.23 -7.03
C THR A 2 -10.50 7.33 -6.25
N ARG A 3 -11.04 6.40 -5.45
CA ARG A 3 -10.28 5.41 -4.69
C ARG A 3 -10.93 4.03 -4.91
N GLY A 4 -10.34 3.22 -5.76
CA GLY A 4 -10.74 1.83 -5.99
C GLY A 4 -9.90 0.89 -5.13
N GLU A 5 -10.48 -0.25 -4.75
CA GLU A 5 -9.77 -1.31 -4.00
C GLU A 5 -8.58 -1.88 -4.80
N ASN A 6 -8.70 -1.87 -6.12
CA ASN A 6 -7.65 -2.27 -7.05
C ASN A 6 -7.65 -1.38 -8.29
N GLY A 7 -6.67 -1.59 -9.18
CA GLY A 7 -6.49 -0.79 -10.39
C GLY A 7 -7.70 -0.82 -11.33
N ASP A 8 -8.32 -1.99 -11.50
CA ASP A 8 -9.47 -2.16 -12.41
C ASP A 8 -10.70 -1.39 -11.91
N ILE A 9 -11.00 -1.52 -10.61
CA ILE A 9 -12.11 -0.80 -9.98
C ILE A 9 -11.86 0.71 -10.05
N ASN A 10 -10.63 1.16 -9.78
CA ASN A 10 -10.29 2.58 -9.85
C ASN A 10 -10.38 3.12 -11.29
N GLY A 11 -9.95 2.34 -12.28
CA GLY A 11 -10.10 2.65 -13.71
C GLY A 11 -11.57 2.80 -14.13
N TYR A 12 -12.43 1.88 -13.69
CA TYR A 12 -13.87 1.98 -13.88
C TYR A 12 -14.45 3.25 -13.24
N MET A 13 -14.12 3.52 -11.98
CA MET A 13 -14.60 4.73 -11.28
C MET A 13 -14.16 6.01 -11.97
N LEU A 14 -12.93 6.06 -12.49
CA LEU A 14 -12.41 7.21 -13.23
C LEU A 14 -13.16 7.44 -14.55
N ALA A 15 -13.46 6.35 -15.29
CA ALA A 15 -14.25 6.41 -16.53
C ALA A 15 -15.67 6.92 -16.25
N GLU A 16 -16.32 6.43 -15.19
CA GLU A 16 -17.64 6.87 -14.79
C GLU A 16 -17.65 8.32 -14.32
N ALA A 17 -16.67 8.75 -13.54
CA ALA A 17 -16.54 10.14 -13.12
C ALA A 17 -16.41 11.08 -14.33
N ARG A 18 -15.62 10.70 -15.34
CA ARG A 18 -15.52 11.46 -16.61
C ARG A 18 -16.87 11.53 -17.32
N ARG A 19 -17.59 10.42 -17.41
CA ARG A 19 -18.92 10.36 -18.06
C ARG A 19 -19.93 11.26 -17.36
N VAL A 20 -19.94 11.29 -16.02
CA VAL A 20 -20.80 12.18 -15.23
C VAL A 20 -20.47 13.65 -15.48
N VAL A 21 -19.19 14.02 -15.45
CA VAL A 21 -18.75 15.41 -15.71
C VAL A 21 -19.11 15.87 -17.11
N ASP A 22 -18.89 15.04 -18.12
CA ASP A 22 -19.25 15.35 -19.52
C ASP A 22 -20.76 15.46 -19.70
N GLY A 23 -21.53 14.59 -19.05
CA GLY A 23 -22.99 14.65 -19.06
C GLY A 23 -23.52 15.92 -18.43
N ALA A 24 -23.03 16.28 -17.25
CA ALA A 24 -23.42 17.52 -16.56
C ALA A 24 -23.09 18.77 -17.38
N ALA A 25 -21.91 18.82 -18.00
CA ALA A 25 -21.51 19.94 -18.85
C ALA A 25 -22.49 20.09 -20.05
N ARG A 26 -22.84 18.99 -20.72
CA ARG A 26 -23.79 19.01 -21.84
C ARG A 26 -25.17 19.48 -21.43
N MET A 27 -25.66 19.07 -20.26
CA MET A 27 -26.97 19.51 -19.75
C MET A 27 -27.07 21.04 -19.60
N HIS A 28 -25.95 21.69 -19.36
CA HIS A 28 -25.87 23.16 -19.17
C HIS A 28 -25.27 23.89 -20.38
N GLY A 29 -25.16 23.24 -21.55
CA GLY A 29 -24.56 23.86 -22.75
C GLY A 29 -23.09 24.22 -22.64
N CYS A 30 -22.39 23.61 -21.67
CA CYS A 30 -20.97 23.84 -21.40
C CYS A 30 -20.08 22.74 -22.02
N ARG A 31 -18.79 23.01 -22.07
CA ARG A 31 -17.75 22.02 -22.37
C ARG A 31 -16.98 21.68 -21.13
N SER A 32 -16.69 20.40 -20.91
CA SER A 32 -15.83 19.93 -19.83
C SER A 32 -14.40 19.73 -20.29
N ARG A 33 -13.47 19.85 -19.36
CA ARG A 33 -12.08 19.43 -19.50
C ARG A 33 -11.71 18.61 -18.26
N PHE A 34 -11.42 17.33 -18.47
CA PHE A 34 -11.04 16.42 -17.39
C PHE A 34 -9.52 16.19 -17.42
N LEU A 35 -8.83 16.53 -16.33
CA LEU A 35 -7.39 16.35 -16.18
C LEU A 35 -7.14 15.39 -15.02
N CYS A 36 -6.39 14.32 -15.27
CA CYS A 36 -5.85 13.46 -14.24
C CYS A 36 -4.43 13.96 -13.91
N GLN A 37 -4.23 14.49 -12.72
CA GLN A 37 -2.94 15.08 -12.32
C GLN A 37 -2.05 14.08 -11.55
N SER A 38 -2.68 13.12 -10.89
CA SER A 38 -1.98 12.15 -10.05
C SER A 38 -2.68 10.80 -10.14
N HIS A 39 -1.90 9.74 -10.15
CA HIS A 39 -2.38 8.36 -10.17
C HIS A 39 -1.48 7.51 -9.28
N CYS A 40 -2.11 6.73 -8.39
CA CYS A 40 -1.44 5.75 -7.55
C CYS A 40 -2.01 4.38 -7.88
N PRO A 41 -1.20 3.38 -8.23
CA PRO A 41 -1.72 2.06 -8.57
C PRO A 41 -2.22 1.34 -7.32
N GLY A 42 -3.26 0.54 -7.46
CA GLY A 42 -3.54 -0.50 -6.48
C GLY A 42 -2.42 -1.54 -6.48
N ALA A 43 -2.05 -2.02 -5.31
CA ALA A 43 -1.07 -3.08 -5.17
C ALA A 43 -1.54 -4.13 -4.15
N MET A 44 -1.26 -5.38 -4.45
CA MET A 44 -1.59 -6.52 -3.59
C MET A 44 -0.31 -7.21 -3.14
N SER A 45 -0.19 -7.49 -1.86
CA SER A 45 0.96 -8.24 -1.33
C SER A 45 0.88 -9.70 -1.78
N SER A 46 2.04 -10.25 -2.21
CA SER A 46 2.17 -11.67 -2.60
C SER A 46 1.94 -12.57 -1.39
N PRO A 47 1.00 -13.55 -1.46
CA PRO A 47 0.61 -14.38 -0.32
C PRO A 47 1.79 -15.12 0.31
N GLU A 48 2.72 -15.63 -0.50
CA GLU A 48 3.90 -16.36 -0.05
C GLU A 48 4.84 -15.48 0.80
N LEU A 49 4.95 -14.19 0.43
CA LEU A 49 5.75 -13.25 1.18
C LEU A 49 5.03 -12.79 2.46
N VAL A 50 3.70 -12.67 2.41
CA VAL A 50 2.88 -12.41 3.61
C VAL A 50 3.05 -13.53 4.63
N ASP A 51 3.05 -14.82 4.19
CA ASP A 51 3.29 -15.98 5.06
C ASP A 51 4.67 -15.93 5.71
N LEU A 52 5.69 -15.53 4.95
CA LEU A 52 7.04 -15.37 5.49
C LEU A 52 7.10 -14.27 6.54
N VAL A 53 6.52 -13.12 6.24
CA VAL A 53 6.47 -11.98 7.16
C VAL A 53 5.75 -12.33 8.45
N GLU A 54 4.58 -12.95 8.36
CA GLU A 54 3.79 -13.34 9.53
C GLU A 54 4.57 -14.30 10.44
N ARG A 55 5.17 -15.36 9.89
CA ARG A 55 5.99 -16.29 10.66
C ARG A 55 7.16 -15.58 11.33
N THR A 56 7.94 -14.82 10.56
CA THR A 56 9.11 -14.12 11.07
C THR A 56 8.75 -13.15 12.21
N ALA A 57 7.67 -12.38 12.04
CA ALA A 57 7.22 -11.45 13.06
C ALA A 57 6.73 -12.15 14.33
N ARG A 58 6.03 -13.28 14.21
CA ARG A 58 5.60 -14.10 15.36
C ARG A 58 6.78 -14.73 16.09
N ASP A 59 7.75 -15.27 15.35
CA ASP A 59 8.95 -15.89 15.91
C ASP A 59 9.83 -14.90 16.67
N MET A 60 9.81 -13.61 16.30
CA MET A 60 10.48 -12.55 17.07
C MET A 60 9.88 -12.34 18.45
N GLY A 61 8.58 -12.58 18.64
CA GLY A 61 7.89 -12.40 19.94
C GLY A 61 7.88 -10.96 20.48
N SER A 62 8.38 -9.99 19.72
CA SER A 62 8.53 -8.59 20.15
C SER A 62 7.36 -7.69 19.77
N PHE A 63 6.42 -8.18 18.94
CA PHE A 63 5.21 -7.47 18.54
C PHE A 63 4.03 -7.90 19.41
N ARG A 64 3.29 -6.91 19.91
CA ARG A 64 2.08 -7.16 20.71
C ARG A 64 0.99 -7.88 19.89
N GLU A 65 0.90 -7.54 18.61
CA GLU A 65 -0.05 -8.10 17.69
C GLU A 65 0.57 -8.21 16.29
N VAL A 66 0.28 -9.31 15.59
CA VAL A 66 0.64 -9.51 14.19
C VAL A 66 -0.64 -9.82 13.42
N ARG A 67 -1.01 -8.92 12.53
CA ARG A 67 -2.18 -9.06 11.66
C ARG A 67 -1.74 -9.38 10.24
N ARG A 68 -2.35 -10.38 9.65
CA ARG A 68 -2.09 -10.79 8.27
C ARG A 68 -2.64 -9.81 7.25
N LYS A 69 -3.72 -9.13 7.57
CA LYS A 69 -4.37 -8.13 6.72
C LYS A 69 -4.71 -6.91 7.58
N ALA A 70 -4.43 -5.75 7.05
CA ALA A 70 -4.92 -4.48 7.58
C ALA A 70 -5.53 -3.70 6.43
N ASP A 71 -6.69 -3.09 6.67
CA ASP A 71 -7.29 -2.19 5.70
C ASP A 71 -6.55 -0.86 5.74
N PHE A 72 -5.78 -0.60 4.70
CA PHE A 72 -5.01 0.63 4.54
C PHE A 72 -5.79 1.58 3.63
N TRP A 73 -6.68 2.35 4.22
CA TRP A 73 -7.55 3.30 3.52
C TRP A 73 -6.80 4.53 2.96
N ALA A 74 -5.60 4.33 2.46
CA ALA A 74 -4.77 5.38 1.88
C ALA A 74 -4.12 4.91 0.59
N SER A 75 -3.63 5.85 -0.21
CA SER A 75 -2.82 5.58 -1.39
C SER A 75 -1.36 5.58 -0.99
N GLU A 76 -0.56 4.72 -1.63
CA GLU A 76 0.86 4.59 -1.35
C GLU A 76 1.65 4.43 -2.65
N ASP A 77 2.61 5.31 -2.87
CA ASP A 77 3.44 5.28 -4.09
C ASP A 77 4.30 4.03 -4.20
N PHE A 78 4.55 3.35 -3.08
CA PHE A 78 5.27 2.08 -3.06
C PHE A 78 4.58 0.99 -3.90
N GLY A 79 3.29 1.14 -4.19
CA GLY A 79 2.54 0.28 -5.09
C GLY A 79 3.16 0.17 -6.49
N TRP A 80 3.82 1.22 -6.99
CA TRP A 80 4.54 1.17 -8.26
C TRP A 80 5.71 0.17 -8.23
N PHE A 81 6.49 0.16 -7.16
CA PHE A 81 7.59 -0.79 -6.99
C PHE A 81 7.08 -2.22 -6.84
N MET A 82 6.01 -2.42 -6.07
CA MET A 82 5.40 -3.73 -5.88
C MET A 82 4.93 -4.33 -7.21
N ASN A 83 4.17 -3.55 -7.98
CA ASN A 83 3.65 -4.00 -9.27
C ASN A 83 4.79 -4.33 -10.24
N LYS A 84 5.81 -3.47 -10.32
CA LYS A 84 6.96 -3.71 -11.20
C LYS A 84 7.71 -5.00 -10.82
N VAL A 85 7.96 -5.24 -9.54
CA VAL A 85 8.60 -6.48 -9.07
C VAL A 85 7.76 -7.71 -9.42
N GLN A 86 6.43 -7.62 -9.26
CA GLN A 86 5.51 -8.72 -9.54
C GLN A 86 5.36 -8.98 -11.04
N GLU A 87 5.33 -7.94 -11.87
CA GLU A 87 5.36 -8.05 -13.35
C GLU A 87 6.62 -8.77 -13.85
N ASP A 88 7.75 -8.56 -13.19
CA ASP A 88 9.01 -9.23 -13.48
C ASP A 88 9.11 -10.65 -12.86
N GLY A 89 8.02 -11.17 -12.31
CA GLY A 89 7.95 -12.50 -11.71
C GLY A 89 8.47 -12.61 -10.27
N GLY A 90 8.77 -11.48 -9.63
CA GLY A 90 9.18 -11.43 -8.23
C GLY A 90 8.00 -11.37 -7.25
N LEU A 91 8.33 -11.42 -5.95
CA LEU A 91 7.36 -11.28 -4.87
C LEU A 91 7.51 -9.91 -4.20
N ALA A 92 6.39 -9.27 -3.89
CA ALA A 92 6.37 -8.00 -3.17
C ALA A 92 5.31 -7.99 -2.08
N ALA A 93 5.58 -7.28 -0.99
CA ALA A 93 4.61 -7.07 0.08
C ALA A 93 4.79 -5.69 0.70
N TYR A 94 3.67 -5.10 1.10
CA TYR A 94 3.64 -3.87 1.89
C TYR A 94 3.40 -4.22 3.36
N LEU A 95 4.24 -3.68 4.22
CA LEU A 95 4.19 -3.92 5.66
C LEU A 95 3.84 -2.62 6.38
N GLN A 96 2.94 -2.72 7.35
CA GLN A 96 2.68 -1.66 8.29
C GLN A 96 3.27 -1.99 9.65
N LEU A 97 4.10 -1.12 10.16
CA LEU A 97 4.62 -1.19 11.52
C LEU A 97 3.85 -0.19 12.38
N GLY A 98 3.05 -0.72 13.31
CA GLY A 98 2.27 0.10 14.23
C GLY A 98 3.15 0.72 15.31
N ALA A 99 2.98 2.02 15.55
CA ALA A 99 3.56 2.75 16.66
C ALA A 99 2.50 3.59 17.35
N ASP A 100 2.64 3.80 18.64
CA ASP A 100 1.79 4.75 19.35
C ASP A 100 2.12 6.16 18.86
N ARG A 101 1.07 6.93 18.56
CA ARG A 101 1.19 8.30 18.08
C ARG A 101 0.09 9.18 18.70
N PRO A 102 0.44 10.35 19.24
CA PRO A 102 -0.54 11.25 19.82
C PRO A 102 -1.36 11.99 18.76
N ASP A 103 -0.77 12.27 17.60
CA ASP A 103 -1.36 13.10 16.55
C ASP A 103 -1.62 12.33 15.24
N GLY A 104 -2.46 12.90 14.39
CA GLY A 104 -2.76 12.35 13.06
C GLY A 104 -1.58 12.47 12.09
N HIS A 105 -1.61 11.67 11.03
CA HIS A 105 -0.69 11.85 9.90
C HIS A 105 -0.87 13.24 9.26
N HIS A 106 0.19 13.76 8.66
CA HIS A 106 0.20 15.04 7.94
C HIS A 106 -0.14 16.26 8.81
N THR A 107 0.18 16.20 10.10
CA THR A 107 0.11 17.36 11.00
C THR A 107 1.49 17.93 11.29
N SER A 108 1.57 19.22 11.63
CA SER A 108 2.84 19.89 12.00
C SER A 108 3.44 19.37 13.31
N HIS A 109 2.65 18.65 14.11
CA HIS A 109 3.05 18.07 15.39
C HIS A 109 3.20 16.55 15.33
N PHE A 110 3.24 15.97 14.12
CA PHE A 110 3.36 14.53 13.96
C PHE A 110 4.60 14.02 14.68
N THR A 111 4.39 13.05 15.55
CA THR A 111 5.42 12.26 16.22
C THR A 111 4.90 10.84 16.48
N PHE A 112 5.79 9.92 16.78
CA PHE A 112 5.44 8.53 17.12
C PHE A 112 6.46 7.95 18.08
N ASP A 113 6.14 6.84 18.73
CA ASP A 113 7.05 6.11 19.59
C ASP A 113 8.16 5.44 18.76
N GLU A 114 9.36 6.07 18.79
CA GLU A 114 10.52 5.59 18.03
C GLU A 114 11.08 4.26 18.55
N SER A 115 10.65 3.76 19.70
CA SER A 115 11.05 2.44 20.20
C SER A 115 10.66 1.29 19.28
N VAL A 116 9.77 1.54 18.32
CA VAL A 116 9.37 0.60 17.28
C VAL A 116 10.43 0.41 16.20
N LEU A 117 11.31 1.39 15.97
CA LEU A 117 12.29 1.37 14.87
C LEU A 117 13.27 0.19 14.94
N PRO A 118 13.90 -0.13 16.10
CA PRO A 118 14.77 -1.30 16.20
C PRO A 118 14.05 -2.62 15.86
N ARG A 119 12.77 -2.75 16.23
CA ARG A 119 11.97 -3.95 15.93
C ARG A 119 11.69 -4.06 14.43
N GLY A 120 11.40 -2.94 13.77
CA GLY A 120 11.25 -2.88 12.33
C GLY A 120 12.54 -3.25 11.60
N LEU A 121 13.67 -2.72 12.03
CA LEU A 121 14.99 -3.06 11.49
C LEU A 121 15.30 -4.55 11.63
N GLU A 122 15.07 -5.12 12.80
CA GLU A 122 15.28 -6.55 13.04
C GLU A 122 14.38 -7.41 12.14
N LEU A 123 13.09 -7.05 12.01
CA LEU A 123 12.17 -7.76 11.13
C LEU A 123 12.67 -7.75 9.68
N LEU A 124 13.03 -6.59 9.15
CA LEU A 124 13.54 -6.47 7.78
C LEU A 124 14.84 -7.26 7.56
N ALA A 125 15.77 -7.23 8.52
CA ALA A 125 17.01 -7.99 8.44
C ALA A 125 16.73 -9.51 8.42
N ARG A 126 15.86 -10.01 9.29
CA ARG A 126 15.47 -11.43 9.32
C ARG A 126 14.76 -11.86 8.03
N LEU A 127 13.88 -11.01 7.49
CA LEU A 127 13.21 -11.26 6.21
C LEU A 127 14.19 -11.31 5.06
N ALA A 128 15.18 -10.41 5.01
CA ALA A 128 16.22 -10.43 3.97
C ALA A 128 17.02 -11.74 3.99
N VAL A 129 17.45 -12.18 5.18
CA VAL A 129 18.17 -13.46 5.33
C VAL A 129 17.29 -14.64 4.91
N ALA A 130 16.02 -14.67 5.34
CA ALA A 130 15.10 -15.76 5.00
C ALA A 130 14.76 -15.79 3.49
N ALA A 131 14.65 -14.63 2.85
CA ALA A 131 14.41 -14.53 1.41
C ALA A 131 15.62 -15.02 0.60
N LEU A 132 16.84 -14.66 1.00
CA LEU A 132 18.08 -15.13 0.35
C LEU A 132 18.28 -16.64 0.49
N ALA A 133 17.89 -17.22 1.63
CA ALA A 133 17.98 -18.67 1.83
C ALA A 133 16.99 -19.48 0.98
N ARG A 134 15.98 -18.83 0.38
CA ARG A 134 14.99 -19.47 -0.49
C ARG A 134 15.29 -19.39 -1.98
N ARG A 135 16.42 -18.83 -2.40
CA ARG A 135 16.79 -18.79 -3.82
C ARG A 135 16.81 -20.22 -4.34
N PRO A 136 15.99 -20.57 -5.36
CA PRO A 136 16.25 -21.77 -6.14
C PRO A 136 17.58 -21.59 -6.84
N ASP A 137 18.37 -22.68 -6.89
CA ASP A 137 19.59 -22.77 -7.70
C ASP A 137 19.31 -22.49 -9.20
#